data_0288ce27e27e5fc1aad3425b09b5a1c4
#
_entry.id   0288ce27e27e5fc1aad3425b09b5a1c4
#
_cell.length_a   1.000
_cell.length_b   1.000
_cell.length_c   1.000
_cell.angle_alpha   90.00
_cell.angle_beta   90.00
_cell.angle_gamma   90.00
#
_symmetry.space_group_name_H-M   'P 1'
#
loop_
_entity.id
_entity.type
_entity.pdbx_description
1 polymer ?
#
loop_
_entity_poly.entity_id
_entity_poly.type
_entity_poly.pdbx_seq_one_letter_code
_entity_poly.pdbx_strand_id
1 'polypeptide(L)'
;MATPRKTTSQLSGIKSAVKEQAKAAAPAAETKAANSEAPKHERKLDKYGRAYATGKRKNAIARVWIKPGKGKITVNGRELKVYFARPVLQMIVNQPFAVADRNNQFDVECLVVGGGLSGQAGAVKHGISKALTYFEPDLRAPLKVAKFLRRDSRVVERKKYGHAKARRRFQYSKR
;
A
#
# COMPACT_ATOMS: atom_id res chain seq x y z
N MET A 1 2.61 36.28 -54.30
CA MET A 1 1.65 36.96 -53.42
C MET A 1 2.25 36.98 -52.00
N ALA A 2 2.62 38.19 -51.52
CA ALA A 2 3.31 38.36 -50.26
C ALA A 2 2.30 38.54 -49.13
N THR A 3 2.45 37.78 -48.04
CA THR A 3 1.65 37.91 -46.82
C THR A 3 2.10 39.12 -45.98
N PRO A 4 1.19 39.98 -45.51
CA PRO A 4 1.55 41.19 -44.75
C PRO A 4 2.04 40.82 -43.35
N ARG A 5 3.25 41.34 -42.96
CA ARG A 5 3.79 41.28 -41.59
C ARG A 5 2.95 42.17 -40.67
N LYS A 6 2.37 41.62 -39.62
CA LYS A 6 1.65 42.37 -38.59
C LYS A 6 2.63 43.25 -37.79
N THR A 7 2.32 44.56 -37.68
CA THR A 7 3.15 45.55 -37.00
C THR A 7 3.15 45.41 -35.47
N THR A 8 4.25 45.87 -34.83
CA THR A 8 4.54 45.72 -33.41
C THR A 8 3.48 46.34 -32.47
N SER A 9 2.68 47.28 -32.95
CA SER A 9 1.58 47.92 -32.20
C SER A 9 0.37 47.04 -31.94
N GLN A 10 0.13 46.00 -32.78
CA GLN A 10 -0.97 45.04 -32.57
C GLN A 10 -0.65 43.99 -31.52
N LEU A 11 0.62 43.74 -31.19
CA LEU A 11 1.08 42.79 -30.22
C LEU A 11 1.02 43.32 -28.74
N SER A 12 1.08 44.65 -28.57
CA SER A 12 0.97 45.27 -27.23
C SER A 12 -0.47 45.25 -26.69
N GLY A 13 -1.46 45.42 -27.59
CA GLY A 13 -2.88 45.37 -27.21
C GLY A 13 -3.36 43.96 -26.80
N ILE A 14 -2.78 42.91 -27.40
CA ILE A 14 -3.13 41.53 -27.02
C ILE A 14 -2.53 41.14 -25.65
N LYS A 15 -1.35 41.67 -25.33
CA LYS A 15 -0.72 41.41 -24.01
C LYS A 15 -1.46 42.10 -22.84
N SER A 16 -2.03 43.29 -23.06
CA SER A 16 -2.83 43.96 -22.02
C SER A 16 -4.18 43.27 -21.82
N ALA A 17 -4.86 42.84 -22.85
CA ALA A 17 -6.14 42.12 -22.75
C ALA A 17 -5.99 40.74 -22.05
N VAL A 18 -4.91 40.01 -22.31
CA VAL A 18 -4.62 38.74 -21.64
C VAL A 18 -4.27 38.93 -20.18
N LYS A 19 -3.62 40.05 -19.81
CA LYS A 19 -3.27 40.36 -18.42
C LYS A 19 -4.50 40.79 -17.59
N GLU A 20 -5.48 41.41 -18.23
CA GLU A 20 -6.74 41.84 -17.59
C GLU A 20 -7.69 40.67 -17.37
N GLN A 21 -7.76 39.70 -18.30
CA GLN A 21 -8.52 38.47 -18.12
C GLN A 21 -7.90 37.52 -17.08
N ALA A 22 -6.58 37.53 -16.90
CA ALA A 22 -5.91 36.76 -15.83
C ALA A 22 -6.16 37.34 -14.43
N LYS A 23 -6.50 38.63 -14.31
CA LYS A 23 -6.76 39.30 -13.03
C LYS A 23 -8.24 39.18 -12.61
N ALA A 24 -9.15 38.86 -13.53
CA ALA A 24 -10.58 38.69 -13.24
C ALA A 24 -10.98 37.22 -12.93
N ALA A 25 -10.06 36.25 -13.05
CA ALA A 25 -10.32 34.83 -12.82
C ALA A 25 -9.84 34.28 -11.47
N ALA A 26 -9.54 35.13 -10.49
CA ALA A 26 -9.24 34.71 -9.13
C ALA A 26 -10.04 35.56 -8.14
N PRO A 27 -11.22 35.09 -7.69
CA PRO A 27 -11.35 34.50 -6.37
C PRO A 27 -12.50 33.47 -6.30
N ALA A 28 -12.22 32.19 -6.43
CA ALA A 28 -13.20 31.16 -6.08
C ALA A 28 -12.55 29.84 -5.57
N ALA A 29 -11.29 29.90 -5.13
CA ALA A 29 -10.57 28.70 -4.66
C ALA A 29 -10.20 28.72 -3.17
N GLU A 30 -10.66 29.69 -2.39
CA GLU A 30 -10.24 29.85 -0.97
C GLU A 30 -11.29 29.47 0.08
N THR A 31 -12.33 28.72 -0.23
CA THR A 31 -13.32 28.33 0.80
C THR A 31 -13.59 26.83 0.90
N LYS A 32 -12.60 25.95 0.64
CA LYS A 32 -12.70 24.51 0.96
C LYS A 32 -11.51 23.94 1.72
N ALA A 33 -10.73 24.75 2.40
CA ALA A 33 -9.60 24.30 3.23
C ALA A 33 -9.89 24.35 4.74
N ALA A 34 -11.14 24.36 5.15
CA ALA A 34 -11.49 24.33 6.57
C ALA A 34 -12.47 23.19 6.82
N ASN A 35 -11.98 22.15 7.46
CA ASN A 35 -12.66 21.03 8.12
C ASN A 35 -12.57 19.65 7.47
N SER A 36 -11.36 19.19 7.18
CA SER A 36 -11.07 17.74 7.22
C SER A 36 -10.13 17.50 8.41
N GLU A 37 -10.63 17.51 9.62
CA GLU A 37 -9.95 16.83 10.72
C GLU A 37 -9.79 15.37 10.28
N ALA A 38 -8.57 15.00 9.86
CA ALA A 38 -8.25 13.63 9.55
C ALA A 38 -8.62 12.80 10.79
N PRO A 39 -9.38 11.69 10.65
CA PRO A 39 -9.84 10.92 11.80
C PRO A 39 -8.61 10.55 12.64
N LYS A 40 -8.53 11.08 13.85
CA LYS A 40 -7.45 10.80 14.79
C LYS A 40 -7.52 9.31 15.12
N HIS A 41 -6.59 8.53 14.60
CA HIS A 41 -6.52 7.12 14.90
C HIS A 41 -5.87 6.94 16.27
N GLU A 42 -6.61 6.39 17.21
CA GLU A 42 -6.14 6.12 18.55
C GLU A 42 -5.15 4.93 18.55
N ARG A 43 -4.16 5.04 19.42
CA ARG A 43 -3.21 3.95 19.69
C ARG A 43 -3.93 2.79 20.36
N LYS A 44 -3.83 1.57 19.79
CA LYS A 44 -4.48 0.36 20.31
C LYS A 44 -3.43 -0.65 20.75
N LEU A 45 -3.18 -0.72 22.04
CA LEU A 45 -2.25 -1.66 22.64
C LEU A 45 -3.00 -2.69 23.47
N ASP A 46 -2.45 -3.91 23.52
CA ASP A 46 -2.87 -5.00 24.40
C ASP A 46 -2.35 -4.77 25.85
N LYS A 47 -2.83 -5.54 26.81
CA LYS A 47 -2.42 -5.51 28.24
C LYS A 47 -0.89 -5.64 28.42
N TYR A 48 -0.20 -6.25 27.45
CA TYR A 48 1.24 -6.44 27.44
C TYR A 48 2.00 -5.36 26.64
N GLY A 49 1.38 -4.23 26.31
CA GLY A 49 2.01 -3.16 25.52
C GLY A 49 2.29 -3.54 24.08
N ARG A 50 1.67 -4.61 23.56
CA ARG A 50 1.82 -5.09 22.18
C ARG A 50 0.70 -4.56 21.29
N ALA A 51 1.02 -4.19 20.04
CA ALA A 51 -0.01 -3.91 19.04
C ALA A 51 -0.37 -5.22 18.31
N TYR A 52 -1.64 -5.57 18.30
CA TYR A 52 -2.16 -6.77 17.64
C TYR A 52 -2.90 -6.41 16.34
N ALA A 53 -2.60 -7.14 15.27
CA ALA A 53 -3.38 -7.06 14.03
C ALA A 53 -3.44 -8.39 13.28
N THR A 54 -4.50 -8.55 12.49
CA THR A 54 -4.63 -9.67 11.56
C THR A 54 -4.34 -9.23 10.13
N GLY A 55 -3.50 -10.01 9.44
CA GLY A 55 -3.25 -9.88 8.02
C GLY A 55 -3.85 -11.04 7.23
N LYS A 56 -4.29 -10.79 5.99
CA LYS A 56 -4.88 -11.83 5.13
C LYS A 56 -4.37 -11.65 3.70
N ARG A 57 -4.01 -12.75 3.04
CA ARG A 57 -3.71 -12.79 1.59
C ARG A 57 -3.99 -14.16 1.03
N LYS A 58 -4.67 -14.23 -0.12
CA LYS A 58 -5.17 -15.50 -0.67
C LYS A 58 -5.95 -16.26 0.41
N ASN A 59 -5.53 -17.48 0.75
CA ASN A 59 -6.12 -18.30 1.83
C ASN A 59 -5.27 -18.28 3.12
N ALA A 60 -4.20 -17.47 3.17
CA ALA A 60 -3.36 -17.35 4.35
C ALA A 60 -3.90 -16.28 5.30
N ILE A 61 -3.87 -16.59 6.59
CA ILE A 61 -4.24 -15.71 7.68
C ILE A 61 -3.04 -15.61 8.63
N ALA A 62 -2.62 -14.38 8.95
CA ALA A 62 -1.56 -14.11 9.90
C ALA A 62 -2.12 -13.31 11.09
N ARG A 63 -1.86 -13.76 12.30
CA ARG A 63 -2.05 -13.02 13.54
C ARG A 63 -0.69 -12.47 13.93
N VAL A 64 -0.57 -11.16 14.08
CA VAL A 64 0.70 -10.47 14.26
C VAL A 64 0.64 -9.63 15.54
N TRP A 65 1.63 -9.80 16.39
CA TRP A 65 1.89 -8.95 17.58
C TRP A 65 3.21 -8.23 17.37
N ILE A 66 3.22 -6.93 17.63
CA ILE A 66 4.40 -6.08 17.54
C ILE A 66 4.65 -5.45 18.90
N LYS A 67 5.90 -5.50 19.35
CA LYS A 67 6.39 -4.81 20.55
C LYS A 67 7.69 -4.08 20.23
N PRO A 68 8.06 -3.02 20.94
CA PRO A 68 9.38 -2.41 20.81
C PRO A 68 10.47 -3.44 21.12
N GLY A 69 11.54 -3.46 20.32
CA GLY A 69 12.59 -4.45 20.50
C GLY A 69 13.76 -4.27 19.53
N LYS A 70 14.50 -5.34 19.29
CA LYS A 70 15.75 -5.36 18.52
C LYS A 70 15.58 -5.81 17.06
N GLY A 71 14.35 -5.95 16.56
CA GLY A 71 14.08 -6.38 15.19
C GLY A 71 13.96 -7.91 15.01
N LYS A 72 13.76 -8.67 16.10
CA LYS A 72 13.59 -10.12 16.00
C LYS A 72 12.19 -10.46 15.46
N ILE A 73 12.13 -11.21 14.35
CA ILE A 73 10.87 -11.66 13.75
C ILE A 73 10.77 -13.18 13.90
N THR A 74 9.74 -13.63 14.61
CA THR A 74 9.43 -15.06 14.79
C THR A 74 8.12 -15.41 14.13
N VAL A 75 8.08 -16.51 13.38
CA VAL A 75 6.89 -17.02 12.68
C VAL A 75 6.65 -18.46 13.08
N ASN A 76 5.51 -18.73 13.71
CA ASN A 76 5.17 -20.06 14.24
C ASN A 76 6.28 -20.65 15.11
N GLY A 77 6.92 -19.83 15.98
CA GLY A 77 8.00 -20.24 16.87
C GLY A 77 9.37 -20.40 16.19
N ARG A 78 9.49 -20.17 14.87
CA ARG A 78 10.74 -20.26 14.11
C ARG A 78 11.22 -18.87 13.70
N GLU A 79 12.51 -18.70 13.49
CA GLU A 79 13.05 -17.44 12.96
C GLU A 79 12.60 -17.20 11.50
N LEU A 80 12.49 -15.92 11.14
CA LEU A 80 12.09 -15.49 9.77
C LEU A 80 12.91 -16.17 8.68
N LYS A 81 14.24 -16.26 8.86
CA LYS A 81 15.17 -16.83 7.86
C LYS A 81 14.96 -18.33 7.65
N VAL A 82 14.62 -19.04 8.73
CA VAL A 82 14.36 -20.48 8.69
C VAL A 82 12.99 -20.78 8.10
N TYR A 83 11.96 -20.00 8.47
CA TYR A 83 10.61 -20.22 7.99
C TYR A 83 10.42 -19.80 6.53
N PHE A 84 10.91 -18.63 6.15
CA PHE A 84 10.93 -18.13 4.79
C PHE A 84 12.33 -18.22 4.21
N ALA A 85 12.73 -19.42 3.75
CA ALA A 85 14.06 -19.65 3.19
C ALA A 85 14.37 -18.81 1.94
N ARG A 86 13.34 -18.37 1.18
CA ARG A 86 13.53 -17.55 -0.02
C ARG A 86 13.75 -16.08 0.37
N PRO A 87 14.88 -15.44 -0.03
CA PRO A 87 15.18 -14.04 0.31
C PRO A 87 14.10 -13.05 -0.10
N VAL A 88 13.46 -13.27 -1.25
CA VAL A 88 12.35 -12.43 -1.74
C VAL A 88 11.18 -12.38 -0.75
N LEU A 89 10.84 -13.49 -0.08
CA LEU A 89 9.77 -13.52 0.91
C LEU A 89 10.16 -12.76 2.18
N GLN A 90 11.43 -12.84 2.58
CA GLN A 90 11.98 -12.06 3.70
C GLN A 90 11.92 -10.56 3.41
N MET A 91 12.31 -10.15 2.19
CA MET A 91 12.17 -8.76 1.75
C MET A 91 10.71 -8.27 1.82
N ILE A 92 9.75 -9.09 1.36
CA ILE A 92 8.33 -8.74 1.41
C ILE A 92 7.86 -8.48 2.84
N VAL A 93 8.31 -9.29 3.80
CA VAL A 93 7.95 -9.14 5.22
C VAL A 93 8.55 -7.87 5.82
N ASN A 94 9.76 -7.50 5.42
CA ASN A 94 10.48 -6.31 5.93
C ASN A 94 10.03 -4.99 5.27
N GLN A 95 9.39 -5.01 4.10
CA GLN A 95 8.95 -3.82 3.38
C GLN A 95 8.19 -2.78 4.25
N PRO A 96 7.25 -3.15 5.14
CA PRO A 96 6.55 -2.17 5.97
C PRO A 96 7.48 -1.38 6.90
N PHE A 97 8.52 -2.01 7.44
CA PHE A 97 9.50 -1.36 8.30
C PHE A 97 10.39 -0.39 7.52
N ALA A 98 10.78 -0.77 6.28
CA ALA A 98 11.56 0.11 5.41
C ALA A 98 10.78 1.36 5.00
N VAL A 99 9.48 1.23 4.68
CA VAL A 99 8.62 2.38 4.32
C VAL A 99 8.29 3.27 5.51
N ALA A 100 8.29 2.70 6.72
CA ALA A 100 8.04 3.43 7.96
C ALA A 100 9.32 4.02 8.58
N ASP A 101 10.51 3.78 8.00
CA ASP A 101 11.83 4.13 8.54
C ASP A 101 12.04 3.63 9.99
N ARG A 102 11.50 2.43 10.28
CA ARG A 102 11.52 1.80 11.60
C ARG A 102 12.25 0.44 11.59
N ASN A 103 13.32 0.33 10.82
CA ASN A 103 14.09 -0.90 10.72
C ASN A 103 14.71 -1.25 12.09
N ASN A 104 14.59 -2.54 12.48
CA ASN A 104 15.17 -3.10 13.72
C ASN A 104 14.70 -2.44 15.02
N GLN A 105 13.57 -1.74 15.03
CA GLN A 105 13.03 -1.11 16.25
C GLN A 105 11.90 -1.91 16.90
N PHE A 106 11.41 -2.94 16.21
CA PHE A 106 10.28 -3.74 16.67
C PHE A 106 10.56 -5.23 16.62
N ASP A 107 10.22 -5.93 17.68
CA ASP A 107 10.12 -7.38 17.67
C ASP A 107 8.72 -7.79 17.24
N VAL A 108 8.66 -8.82 16.39
CA VAL A 108 7.42 -9.31 15.79
C VAL A 108 7.23 -10.78 16.08
N GLU A 109 6.08 -11.11 16.61
CA GLU A 109 5.62 -12.48 16.79
C GLU A 109 4.43 -12.73 15.88
N CYS A 110 4.49 -13.78 15.06
CA CYS A 110 3.46 -14.10 14.08
C CYS A 110 3.00 -15.56 14.22
N LEU A 111 1.69 -15.77 14.28
CA LEU A 111 1.07 -17.06 14.05
C LEU A 111 0.38 -17.05 12.68
N VAL A 112 0.79 -17.96 11.81
CA VAL A 112 0.33 -18.02 10.42
C VAL A 112 -0.28 -19.37 10.12
N VAL A 113 -1.47 -19.35 9.51
CA VAL A 113 -2.21 -20.56 9.12
C VAL A 113 -2.73 -20.45 7.68
N GLY A 114 -2.87 -21.58 7.04
CA GLY A 114 -3.45 -21.70 5.70
C GLY A 114 -2.56 -21.18 4.56
N GLY A 115 -2.99 -21.46 3.33
CA GLY A 115 -2.31 -21.05 2.11
C GLY A 115 -0.92 -21.65 1.94
N GLY A 116 -0.09 -20.99 1.15
CA GLY A 116 1.32 -21.36 0.93
C GLY A 116 2.26 -20.21 1.32
N LEU A 117 3.57 -20.46 1.39
CA LEU A 117 4.59 -19.52 1.86
C LEU A 117 4.50 -18.11 1.24
N SER A 118 4.23 -18.02 -0.08
CA SER A 118 4.05 -16.73 -0.76
C SER A 118 2.80 -15.96 -0.30
N GLY A 119 1.71 -16.68 -0.01
CA GLY A 119 0.48 -16.10 0.57
C GLY A 119 0.72 -15.67 2.01
N GLN A 120 1.39 -16.51 2.79
CA GLN A 120 1.72 -16.27 4.18
C GLN A 120 2.62 -15.04 4.37
N ALA A 121 3.69 -14.89 3.57
CA ALA A 121 4.54 -13.70 3.61
C ALA A 121 3.74 -12.42 3.31
N GLY A 122 2.84 -12.45 2.33
CA GLY A 122 1.96 -11.32 2.06
C GLY A 122 0.92 -11.05 3.15
N ALA A 123 0.43 -12.08 3.83
CA ALA A 123 -0.46 -11.95 4.99
C ALA A 123 0.28 -11.33 6.18
N VAL A 124 1.52 -11.78 6.46
CA VAL A 124 2.38 -11.22 7.51
C VAL A 124 2.68 -9.75 7.21
N LYS A 125 3.07 -9.39 5.97
CA LYS A 125 3.25 -7.99 5.57
C LYS A 125 2.03 -7.13 5.88
N HIS A 126 0.85 -7.58 5.47
CA HIS A 126 -0.39 -6.86 5.73
C HIS A 126 -0.71 -6.73 7.22
N GLY A 127 -0.43 -7.79 8.01
CA GLY A 127 -0.59 -7.78 9.47
C GLY A 127 0.36 -6.79 10.15
N ILE A 128 1.65 -6.80 9.81
CA ILE A 128 2.66 -5.86 10.32
C ILE A 128 2.24 -4.42 10.02
N SER A 129 1.86 -4.12 8.77
CA SER A 129 1.44 -2.77 8.39
C SER A 129 0.28 -2.26 9.22
N LYS A 130 -0.72 -3.09 9.50
CA LYS A 130 -1.85 -2.73 10.37
C LYS A 130 -1.42 -2.57 11.83
N ALA A 131 -0.57 -3.46 12.35
CA ALA A 131 -0.12 -3.39 13.72
C ALA A 131 0.76 -2.13 13.97
N LEU A 132 1.58 -1.74 13.00
CA LEU A 132 2.33 -0.49 13.05
C LEU A 132 1.40 0.73 13.17
N THR A 133 0.30 0.79 12.42
CA THR A 133 -0.67 1.89 12.53
C THR A 133 -1.44 1.89 13.85
N TYR A 134 -1.53 0.77 14.55
CA TYR A 134 -2.11 0.71 15.89
C TYR A 134 -1.10 1.09 16.97
N PHE A 135 0.18 0.89 16.73
CA PHE A 135 1.24 1.31 17.63
C PHE A 135 1.58 2.80 17.47
N GLU A 136 1.80 3.25 16.24
CA GLU A 136 2.07 4.65 15.86
C GLU A 136 1.06 5.10 14.78
N PRO A 137 0.04 5.89 15.14
CA PRO A 137 -0.97 6.33 14.17
C PRO A 137 -0.42 7.15 13.01
N ASP A 138 0.68 7.90 13.22
CA ASP A 138 1.33 8.76 12.22
C ASP A 138 1.87 7.98 11.02
N LEU A 139 2.29 6.72 11.25
CA LEU A 139 2.76 5.84 10.18
C LEU A 139 1.67 5.41 9.20
N ARG A 140 0.41 5.74 9.50
CA ARG A 140 -0.70 5.38 8.60
C ARG A 140 -0.60 6.07 7.25
N ALA A 141 -0.16 7.32 7.18
CA ALA A 141 -0.03 8.07 5.93
C ALA A 141 0.94 7.39 4.94
N PRO A 142 2.23 7.16 5.28
CA PRO A 142 3.18 6.51 4.38
C PRO A 142 2.78 5.07 4.02
N LEU A 143 2.25 4.29 4.96
CA LEU A 143 1.81 2.92 4.71
C LEU A 143 0.55 2.85 3.82
N LYS A 144 -0.32 3.86 3.85
CA LYS A 144 -1.49 3.99 2.96
C LYS A 144 -1.04 4.32 1.54
N VAL A 145 -0.09 5.23 1.35
CA VAL A 145 0.49 5.58 0.04
C VAL A 145 1.15 4.35 -0.59
N ALA A 146 1.92 3.58 0.18
CA ALA A 146 2.54 2.31 -0.24
C ALA A 146 1.53 1.18 -0.49
N LYS A 147 0.22 1.40 -0.26
CA LYS A 147 -0.89 0.43 -0.42
C LYS A 147 -0.76 -0.83 0.45
N PHE A 148 -0.03 -0.77 1.58
CA PHE A 148 0.18 -1.93 2.47
C PHE A 148 -0.99 -2.18 3.42
N LEU A 149 -1.83 -1.19 3.66
CA LEU A 149 -3.03 -1.32 4.50
C LEU A 149 -4.21 -1.97 3.77
N ARG A 150 -4.16 -2.05 2.44
CA ARG A 150 -5.21 -2.69 1.63
C ARG A 150 -4.90 -4.17 1.43
N ARG A 151 -5.89 -5.03 1.68
CA ARG A 151 -5.78 -6.45 1.35
C ARG A 151 -5.65 -6.65 -0.17
N ASP A 152 -4.70 -7.48 -0.61
CA ASP A 152 -4.60 -7.95 -1.99
C ASP A 152 -5.73 -8.97 -2.24
N SER A 153 -6.67 -8.62 -3.12
CA SER A 153 -7.85 -9.44 -3.44
C SER A 153 -7.55 -10.56 -4.45
N ARG A 154 -6.37 -10.56 -5.07
CA ARG A 154 -6.02 -11.56 -6.11
C ARG A 154 -6.01 -12.97 -5.53
N VAL A 155 -6.86 -13.83 -6.07
CA VAL A 155 -6.98 -15.26 -5.72
C VAL A 155 -6.82 -16.08 -6.99
N VAL A 156 -6.45 -17.34 -6.86
CA VAL A 156 -6.38 -18.26 -8.01
C VAL A 156 -7.78 -18.52 -8.52
N GLU A 157 -8.00 -18.31 -9.82
CA GLU A 157 -9.30 -18.58 -10.45
C GLU A 157 -9.63 -20.07 -10.44
N ARG A 158 -10.89 -20.39 -10.22
CA ARG A 158 -11.40 -21.75 -10.25
C ARG A 158 -11.25 -22.36 -11.66
N LYS A 159 -10.86 -23.62 -11.76
CA LYS A 159 -10.95 -24.39 -13.01
C LYS A 159 -12.40 -24.36 -13.52
N LYS A 160 -12.58 -24.12 -14.80
CA LYS A 160 -13.89 -24.10 -15.47
C LYS A 160 -14.14 -25.43 -16.18
N TYR A 161 -15.39 -25.84 -16.27
CA TYR A 161 -15.76 -26.98 -17.08
C TYR A 161 -15.42 -26.74 -18.57
N GLY A 162 -15.12 -27.77 -19.33
CA GLY A 162 -14.71 -27.62 -20.74
C GLY A 162 -13.34 -26.97 -20.96
N HIS A 163 -12.55 -26.72 -19.90
CA HIS A 163 -11.21 -26.14 -19.96
C HIS A 163 -10.19 -27.00 -19.20
N ALA A 164 -8.94 -27.01 -19.63
CA ALA A 164 -7.87 -27.70 -18.92
C ALA A 164 -7.51 -27.02 -17.59
N LYS A 165 -7.61 -25.67 -17.52
CA LYS A 165 -7.45 -24.82 -16.31
C LYS A 165 -8.50 -23.71 -16.31
N ALA A 166 -8.33 -22.68 -15.50
CA ALA A 166 -9.26 -21.55 -15.43
C ALA A 166 -9.46 -20.84 -16.79
N ARG A 167 -8.38 -20.67 -17.55
CA ARG A 167 -8.38 -19.98 -18.86
C ARG A 167 -7.84 -20.81 -20.01
N ARG A 168 -7.04 -21.84 -19.75
CA ARG A 168 -6.47 -22.73 -20.76
C ARG A 168 -7.54 -23.62 -21.36
N ARG A 169 -7.77 -23.51 -22.66
CA ARG A 169 -8.65 -24.38 -23.44
C ARG A 169 -7.93 -25.64 -23.87
N PHE A 170 -8.68 -26.69 -24.19
CA PHE A 170 -8.13 -27.85 -24.89
C PHE A 170 -7.79 -27.47 -26.32
N GLN A 171 -6.77 -28.12 -26.85
CA GLN A 171 -6.42 -27.95 -28.24
C GLN A 171 -7.53 -28.57 -29.13
N TYR A 172 -7.89 -27.88 -30.21
CA TYR A 172 -8.81 -28.41 -31.18
C TYR A 172 -8.14 -29.55 -31.95
N SER A 173 -8.81 -30.69 -32.05
CA SER A 173 -8.37 -31.82 -32.89
C SER A 173 -8.90 -31.63 -34.30
N LYS A 174 -8.01 -31.65 -35.29
CA LYS A 174 -8.38 -31.54 -36.72
C LYS A 174 -8.76 -32.86 -37.34
N ARG A 175 -8.77 -33.97 -36.61
CA ARG A 175 -9.13 -35.33 -37.06
C ARG A 175 -10.23 -35.91 -36.18
#